data_5536ec0497c049f0444b7a19702479b5
#
_entry.id   5536ec0497c049f0444b7a19702479b5
#
_cell.length_a   1.000
_cell.length_b   1.000
_cell.length_c   1.000
_cell.angle_alpha   90.00
_cell.angle_beta   90.00
_cell.angle_gamma   90.00
#
_symmetry.space_group_name_H-M   'P 1'
#
loop_
_entity.id
_entity.type
_entity.pdbx_description
1 polymer ?
#
loop_
_entity_poly.entity_id
_entity_poly.type
_entity_poly.pdbx_seq_one_letter_code
_entity_poly.pdbx_strand_id
1 'polypeptide(L)'
;TDMSGMFSYTKAFNQPIGSWDVSTVTNMSAMFYNVELFNQDLTKWCVTNISTEPGNFNTGSDLTQANKPVWGTCPVWRGSKITFTKTGGSDPSVEGNQDRITSNVWITRGNNGGQIFNIKKESVSNKTNSPIGTKWAVGTLDQIDSLTFEKFREAVGKPQDVVGKNLVMYLEDDDVYLSVKFTSWSQGKNGGFAYERTSKP
;
A
#
# COMPACT_ATOMS: atom_id res chain seq x y z
N THR A 1 -20.74 6.67 0.46
CA THR A 1 -20.89 7.55 -0.72
C THR A 1 -21.52 6.76 -1.86
N ASP A 2 -22.42 7.39 -2.66
CA ASP A 2 -23.06 6.80 -3.83
C ASP A 2 -22.45 7.38 -5.11
N MET A 3 -21.96 6.49 -5.99
CA MET A 3 -21.43 6.81 -7.32
C MET A 3 -22.19 6.10 -8.44
N SER A 4 -23.45 5.67 -8.16
CA SER A 4 -24.26 5.00 -9.17
C SER A 4 -24.50 5.90 -10.38
N GLY A 5 -24.33 5.34 -11.58
CA GLY A 5 -24.53 6.05 -12.86
C GLY A 5 -23.61 7.23 -13.13
N MET A 6 -22.56 7.47 -12.35
CA MET A 6 -21.75 8.70 -12.38
C MET A 6 -21.24 9.06 -13.78
N PHE A 7 -20.83 8.08 -14.56
CA PHE A 7 -20.35 8.25 -15.94
C PHE A 7 -21.26 7.64 -16.99
N SER A 8 -22.45 7.18 -16.59
CA SER A 8 -23.38 6.51 -17.51
C SER A 8 -23.65 7.35 -18.77
N TYR A 9 -23.56 6.69 -19.94
CA TYR A 9 -23.72 7.29 -21.28
C TYR A 9 -22.67 8.34 -21.67
N THR A 10 -21.60 8.54 -20.91
CA THR A 10 -20.48 9.43 -21.33
C THR A 10 -19.54 8.68 -22.28
N LYS A 11 -19.94 8.50 -23.53
CA LYS A 11 -19.33 7.59 -24.51
C LYS A 11 -17.83 7.80 -24.72
N ALA A 12 -17.36 9.05 -24.66
CA ALA A 12 -15.95 9.41 -24.88
C ALA A 12 -15.10 9.47 -23.60
N PHE A 13 -15.68 9.18 -22.42
CA PHE A 13 -14.94 9.23 -21.17
C PHE A 13 -13.93 8.08 -21.09
N ASN A 14 -12.64 8.39 -20.97
CA ASN A 14 -11.56 7.41 -20.74
C ASN A 14 -10.40 8.03 -19.92
N GLN A 15 -10.72 8.80 -18.89
CA GLN A 15 -9.70 9.44 -18.05
C GLN A 15 -9.13 8.47 -17.01
N PRO A 16 -7.83 8.61 -16.61
CA PRO A 16 -7.19 7.77 -15.63
C PRO A 16 -7.72 8.08 -14.23
N ILE A 17 -8.61 7.26 -13.75
CA ILE A 17 -9.23 7.37 -12.42
C ILE A 17 -8.83 6.23 -11.47
N GLY A 18 -7.86 5.39 -11.86
CA GLY A 18 -7.39 4.25 -11.05
C GLY A 18 -6.82 4.64 -9.68
N SER A 19 -6.31 5.88 -9.54
CA SER A 19 -5.79 6.41 -8.27
C SER A 19 -6.85 7.01 -7.34
N TRP A 20 -8.12 7.05 -7.74
CA TRP A 20 -9.18 7.60 -6.90
C TRP A 20 -9.34 6.82 -5.60
N ASP A 21 -9.54 7.55 -4.50
CA ASP A 21 -9.96 6.95 -3.24
C ASP A 21 -11.48 6.72 -3.26
N VAL A 22 -11.85 5.47 -3.44
CA VAL A 22 -13.25 5.00 -3.46
C VAL A 22 -13.61 4.18 -2.21
N SER A 23 -12.75 4.19 -1.18
CA SER A 23 -12.88 3.35 0.02
C SER A 23 -14.18 3.56 0.80
N THR A 24 -14.79 4.75 0.69
CA THR A 24 -16.07 5.07 1.35
C THR A 24 -17.29 4.84 0.46
N VAL A 25 -17.11 4.40 -0.80
CA VAL A 25 -18.21 4.19 -1.74
C VAL A 25 -18.93 2.88 -1.41
N THR A 26 -20.26 2.94 -1.42
CA THR A 26 -21.12 1.80 -1.10
C THR A 26 -21.98 1.36 -2.28
N ASN A 27 -22.07 2.18 -3.34
CA ASN A 27 -22.87 1.88 -4.53
C ASN A 27 -22.18 2.42 -5.79
N MET A 28 -21.95 1.54 -6.77
CA MET A 28 -21.37 1.85 -8.09
C MET A 28 -22.22 1.25 -9.22
N SER A 29 -23.53 0.98 -8.97
CA SER A 29 -24.41 0.42 -9.99
C SER A 29 -24.45 1.31 -11.23
N ALA A 30 -24.32 0.71 -12.41
CA ALA A 30 -24.31 1.40 -13.71
C ALA A 30 -23.28 2.54 -13.84
N MET A 31 -22.20 2.56 -13.04
CA MET A 31 -21.21 3.66 -13.03
C MET A 31 -20.61 3.91 -14.41
N PHE A 32 -20.31 2.86 -15.16
CA PHE A 32 -19.75 2.92 -16.51
C PHE A 32 -20.71 2.34 -17.57
N TYR A 33 -22.02 2.39 -17.32
CA TYR A 33 -23.02 1.88 -18.25
C TYR A 33 -23.01 2.68 -19.57
N ASN A 34 -22.80 2.00 -20.70
CA ASN A 34 -22.66 2.59 -22.04
C ASN A 34 -21.57 3.67 -22.15
N VAL A 35 -20.44 3.50 -21.43
CA VAL A 35 -19.21 4.31 -21.57
C VAL A 35 -18.27 3.61 -22.54
N GLU A 36 -18.54 3.71 -23.82
CA GLU A 36 -18.00 2.86 -24.88
C GLU A 36 -16.46 2.75 -24.87
N LEU A 37 -15.71 3.85 -24.64
CA LEU A 37 -14.25 3.87 -24.74
C LEU A 37 -13.53 3.63 -23.41
N PHE A 38 -14.25 3.43 -22.30
CA PHE A 38 -13.61 3.34 -20.99
C PHE A 38 -12.96 1.98 -20.75
N ASN A 39 -11.63 1.96 -20.58
CA ASN A 39 -10.86 0.76 -20.21
C ASN A 39 -9.64 1.10 -19.33
N GLN A 40 -9.81 1.95 -18.31
CA GLN A 40 -8.75 2.28 -17.38
C GLN A 40 -8.57 1.20 -16.31
N ASP A 41 -7.34 1.07 -15.79
CA ASP A 41 -7.00 0.14 -14.72
C ASP A 41 -7.61 0.58 -13.37
N LEU A 42 -8.57 -0.17 -12.87
CA LEU A 42 -9.24 0.02 -11.59
C LEU A 42 -8.82 -1.03 -10.54
N THR A 43 -7.84 -1.87 -10.81
CA THR A 43 -7.44 -2.99 -9.95
C THR A 43 -7.01 -2.54 -8.54
N LYS A 44 -6.57 -1.28 -8.40
CA LYS A 44 -6.14 -0.69 -7.13
C LYS A 44 -7.24 0.02 -6.33
N TRP A 45 -8.48 -0.02 -6.80
CA TRP A 45 -9.59 0.54 -6.06
C TRP A 45 -9.87 -0.25 -4.77
N CYS A 46 -10.01 0.47 -3.65
CA CYS A 46 -10.45 -0.07 -2.38
C CYS A 46 -11.98 -0.17 -2.36
N VAL A 47 -12.52 -1.37 -2.53
CA VAL A 47 -13.97 -1.62 -2.69
C VAL A 47 -14.51 -2.58 -1.62
N THR A 48 -14.00 -2.51 -0.39
CA THR A 48 -14.40 -3.38 0.73
C THR A 48 -15.90 -3.31 1.04
N ASN A 49 -16.52 -2.16 0.78
CA ASN A 49 -17.97 -1.95 1.03
C ASN A 49 -18.86 -2.52 -0.09
N ILE A 50 -18.27 -3.04 -1.17
CA ILE A 50 -18.98 -3.59 -2.34
C ILE A 50 -18.44 -5.00 -2.56
N SER A 51 -19.09 -6.00 -1.96
CA SER A 51 -18.60 -7.38 -1.91
C SER A 51 -18.74 -8.15 -3.23
N THR A 52 -19.56 -7.67 -4.14
CA THR A 52 -19.81 -8.28 -5.45
C THR A 52 -19.95 -7.20 -6.53
N GLU A 53 -19.71 -7.56 -7.79
CA GLU A 53 -19.85 -6.62 -8.91
C GLU A 53 -21.25 -6.00 -8.92
N PRO A 54 -21.34 -4.64 -8.92
CA PRO A 54 -22.64 -3.96 -8.95
C PRO A 54 -23.39 -4.18 -10.27
N GLY A 55 -24.73 -4.15 -10.20
CA GLY A 55 -25.56 -4.31 -11.39
C GLY A 55 -25.22 -3.31 -12.48
N ASN A 56 -25.04 -3.78 -13.71
CA ASN A 56 -24.72 -2.98 -14.90
C ASN A 56 -23.44 -2.11 -14.76
N PHE A 57 -22.51 -2.46 -13.87
CA PHE A 57 -21.33 -1.64 -13.58
C PHE A 57 -20.62 -1.14 -14.85
N ASN A 58 -20.38 -2.03 -15.82
CA ASN A 58 -19.70 -1.71 -17.08
C ASN A 58 -20.40 -2.25 -18.33
N THR A 59 -21.70 -2.51 -18.28
CA THR A 59 -22.45 -2.98 -19.44
C THR A 59 -22.37 -1.97 -20.57
N GLY A 60 -21.89 -2.39 -21.75
CA GLY A 60 -21.71 -1.51 -22.92
C GLY A 60 -20.46 -0.61 -22.85
N SER A 61 -19.47 -0.96 -22.02
CA SER A 61 -18.15 -0.31 -22.00
C SER A 61 -17.04 -1.29 -22.40
N ASP A 62 -15.89 -0.79 -22.85
CA ASP A 62 -14.70 -1.57 -23.18
C ASP A 62 -13.93 -2.05 -21.94
N LEU A 63 -14.37 -1.74 -20.72
CA LEU A 63 -13.69 -2.13 -19.48
C LEU A 63 -13.59 -3.65 -19.37
N THR A 64 -12.37 -4.15 -19.49
CA THR A 64 -12.07 -5.58 -19.44
C THR A 64 -12.12 -6.11 -18.01
N GLN A 65 -12.32 -7.43 -17.86
CA GLN A 65 -12.27 -8.10 -16.55
C GLN A 65 -10.93 -7.91 -15.85
N ALA A 66 -9.83 -7.85 -16.61
CA ALA A 66 -8.48 -7.64 -16.06
C ALA A 66 -8.28 -6.25 -15.43
N ASN A 67 -9.03 -5.26 -15.87
CA ASN A 67 -8.96 -3.88 -15.39
C ASN A 67 -9.99 -3.56 -14.29
N LYS A 68 -10.87 -4.51 -13.94
CA LYS A 68 -11.83 -4.32 -12.85
C LYS A 68 -11.17 -4.47 -11.47
N PRO A 69 -11.69 -3.83 -10.41
CA PRO A 69 -11.26 -4.11 -9.05
C PRO A 69 -11.66 -5.53 -8.64
N VAL A 70 -10.93 -6.10 -7.68
CA VAL A 70 -11.35 -7.32 -7.00
C VAL A 70 -12.35 -6.91 -5.91
N TRP A 71 -13.64 -7.20 -6.15
CA TRP A 71 -14.73 -6.77 -5.27
C TRP A 71 -14.57 -7.31 -3.84
N GLY A 72 -14.86 -6.46 -2.85
CA GLY A 72 -14.69 -6.76 -1.43
C GLY A 72 -13.26 -6.61 -0.91
N THR A 73 -12.30 -6.15 -1.73
CA THR A 73 -10.89 -6.00 -1.34
C THR A 73 -10.43 -4.54 -1.27
N CYS A 74 -9.25 -4.33 -0.69
CA CYS A 74 -8.60 -3.02 -0.61
C CYS A 74 -7.08 -3.17 -0.77
N PRO A 75 -6.55 -3.14 -1.98
CA PRO A 75 -5.12 -3.26 -2.21
C PRO A 75 -4.33 -1.99 -1.83
N VAL A 76 -4.97 -0.82 -1.71
CA VAL A 76 -4.29 0.43 -1.33
C VAL A 76 -4.85 0.94 0.00
N TRP A 77 -4.02 0.89 1.06
CA TRP A 77 -4.44 1.31 2.40
C TRP A 77 -4.24 2.82 2.59
N ARG A 78 -5.35 3.54 2.64
CA ARG A 78 -5.42 4.99 2.86
C ARG A 78 -6.10 5.37 4.19
N GLY A 79 -6.25 4.43 5.12
CA GLY A 79 -6.84 4.68 6.43
C GLY A 79 -5.99 5.58 7.32
N SER A 80 -6.41 5.78 8.55
CA SER A 80 -5.74 6.65 9.51
C SER A 80 -4.26 6.32 9.69
N LYS A 81 -3.44 7.33 9.94
CA LYS A 81 -2.02 7.13 10.23
C LYS A 81 -1.80 6.45 11.56
N ILE A 82 -0.93 5.45 11.56
CA ILE A 82 -0.43 4.76 12.74
C ILE A 82 1.04 5.14 12.92
N THR A 83 1.42 5.56 14.10
CA THR A 83 2.83 5.76 14.47
C THR A 83 3.36 4.51 15.15
N PHE A 84 4.45 3.98 14.63
CA PHE A 84 5.21 2.89 15.27
C PHE A 84 6.56 3.41 15.74
N THR A 85 6.97 3.03 16.95
CA THR A 85 8.28 3.38 17.52
C THR A 85 8.91 2.17 18.19
N LYS A 86 10.11 1.82 17.77
CA LYS A 86 10.99 0.90 18.48
C LYS A 86 12.09 1.69 19.17
N THR A 87 12.11 1.65 20.50
CA THR A 87 13.16 2.29 21.30
C THR A 87 14.52 1.64 21.04
N GLY A 88 15.56 2.45 21.02
CA GLY A 88 16.93 1.95 20.89
C GLY A 88 17.32 1.00 22.05
N GLY A 89 18.01 -0.07 21.72
CA GLY A 89 18.41 -1.12 22.67
C GLY A 89 17.31 -2.12 23.04
N SER A 90 16.04 -1.86 22.71
CA SER A 90 14.96 -2.79 23.03
C SER A 90 15.04 -4.08 22.20
N ASP A 91 14.64 -5.21 22.80
CA ASP A 91 14.70 -6.53 22.16
C ASP A 91 13.73 -6.62 20.97
N PRO A 92 14.21 -6.90 19.74
CA PRO A 92 13.36 -7.02 18.56
C PRO A 92 12.40 -8.22 18.61
N SER A 93 12.63 -9.20 19.46
CA SER A 93 11.75 -10.38 19.60
C SER A 93 10.49 -10.11 20.40
N VAL A 94 10.46 -9.03 21.18
CA VAL A 94 9.29 -8.63 21.97
C VAL A 94 8.24 -8.00 21.06
N GLU A 95 6.97 -8.42 21.20
CA GLU A 95 5.85 -8.00 20.36
C GLU A 95 5.71 -6.48 20.24
N GLY A 96 5.80 -5.73 21.34
CA GLY A 96 5.70 -4.28 21.34
C GLY A 96 6.81 -3.55 20.56
N ASN A 97 7.87 -4.26 20.16
CA ASN A 97 8.98 -3.77 19.35
C ASN A 97 8.87 -4.19 17.87
N GLN A 98 7.69 -4.67 17.46
CA GLN A 98 7.38 -5.16 16.12
C GLN A 98 6.14 -4.45 15.60
N ASP A 99 6.21 -3.79 14.44
CA ASP A 99 4.99 -3.35 13.76
C ASP A 99 4.39 -4.53 12.98
N ARG A 100 3.37 -5.14 13.55
CA ARG A 100 2.65 -6.28 12.99
C ARG A 100 1.56 -5.76 12.04
N ILE A 101 1.96 -5.47 10.79
CA ILE A 101 1.12 -4.83 9.79
C ILE A 101 0.03 -5.80 9.30
N THR A 102 0.43 -7.04 8.98
CA THR A 102 -0.44 -8.16 8.59
C THR A 102 0.03 -9.44 9.29
N SER A 103 -0.61 -10.57 9.01
CA SER A 103 -0.12 -11.89 9.46
C SER A 103 1.23 -12.28 8.83
N ASN A 104 1.64 -11.65 7.73
CA ASN A 104 2.83 -11.98 6.93
C ASN A 104 4.00 -11.01 7.15
N VAL A 105 3.73 -9.78 7.61
CA VAL A 105 4.74 -8.71 7.70
C VAL A 105 4.78 -8.08 9.09
N TRP A 106 5.87 -8.34 9.83
CA TRP A 106 6.17 -7.81 11.17
C TRP A 106 7.51 -7.08 11.13
N ILE A 107 7.48 -5.75 11.04
CA ILE A 107 8.68 -4.92 10.86
C ILE A 107 9.33 -4.61 12.21
N THR A 108 10.63 -4.86 12.30
CA THR A 108 11.47 -4.49 13.43
C THR A 108 12.89 -4.16 12.96
N ARG A 109 13.82 -3.89 13.91
CA ARG A 109 15.23 -3.62 13.65
C ARG A 109 16.10 -4.19 14.76
N GLY A 110 17.17 -4.88 14.40
CA GLY A 110 18.13 -5.45 15.36
C GLY A 110 19.05 -4.40 15.99
N ASN A 111 19.56 -4.70 17.19
CA ASN A 111 20.45 -3.82 17.94
C ASN A 111 21.94 -3.93 17.54
N ASN A 112 22.27 -4.82 16.58
CA ASN A 112 23.63 -5.01 16.10
C ASN A 112 23.97 -4.18 14.85
N GLY A 113 23.15 -3.16 14.55
CA GLY A 113 23.21 -2.36 13.32
C GLY A 113 22.38 -2.99 12.21
N GLY A 114 22.48 -2.43 11.00
CA GLY A 114 21.70 -2.91 9.86
C GLY A 114 20.41 -2.12 9.64
N GLN A 115 19.61 -2.64 8.73
CA GLN A 115 18.32 -2.08 8.35
C GLN A 115 17.16 -2.77 9.10
N ILE A 116 15.93 -2.33 8.84
CA ILE A 116 14.74 -3.03 9.27
C ILE A 116 14.65 -4.42 8.62
N PHE A 117 13.92 -5.32 9.23
CA PHE A 117 13.67 -6.66 8.71
C PHE A 117 12.27 -7.16 9.13
N ASN A 118 11.75 -8.13 8.40
CA ASN A 118 10.48 -8.79 8.71
C ASN A 118 10.74 -9.99 9.62
N ILE A 119 10.60 -9.81 10.94
CA ILE A 119 10.90 -10.87 11.93
C ILE A 119 10.00 -12.10 11.79
N LYS A 120 8.87 -12.00 11.09
CA LYS A 120 8.03 -13.15 10.75
C LYS A 120 8.73 -14.12 9.79
N LYS A 121 9.65 -13.61 8.94
CA LYS A 121 10.33 -14.37 7.87
C LYS A 121 11.86 -14.41 8.04
N GLU A 122 12.42 -13.57 8.90
CA GLU A 122 13.87 -13.41 9.07
C GLU A 122 14.23 -13.36 10.55
N SER A 123 15.35 -13.97 10.94
CA SER A 123 15.87 -13.87 12.31
C SER A 123 16.77 -12.63 12.51
N VAL A 124 17.30 -12.06 11.42
CA VAL A 124 18.21 -10.92 11.41
C VAL A 124 18.14 -10.22 10.05
N SER A 125 18.41 -8.91 10.03
CA SER A 125 18.41 -8.14 8.77
C SER A 125 19.53 -8.58 7.83
N ASN A 126 19.19 -8.73 6.55
CA ASN A 126 20.14 -8.91 5.45
C ASN A 126 20.19 -7.62 4.61
N LYS A 127 21.40 -7.19 4.21
CA LYS A 127 21.59 -5.93 3.47
C LYS A 127 20.92 -5.90 2.10
N THR A 128 20.75 -7.05 1.47
CA THR A 128 20.22 -7.16 0.10
C THR A 128 18.71 -7.37 0.09
N ASN A 129 18.18 -8.23 0.98
CA ASN A 129 16.81 -8.73 0.83
C ASN A 129 15.82 -8.24 1.88
N SER A 130 16.30 -7.76 3.05
CA SER A 130 15.39 -7.34 4.13
C SER A 130 14.69 -6.01 3.81
N PRO A 131 13.46 -5.83 4.27
CA PRO A 131 12.55 -6.81 4.86
C PRO A 131 11.98 -7.78 3.81
N ILE A 132 12.09 -9.10 4.03
CA ILE A 132 11.55 -10.13 3.12
C ILE A 132 10.01 -10.03 3.07
N GLY A 133 9.43 -10.14 1.87
CA GLY A 133 7.99 -10.02 1.62
C GLY A 133 7.54 -8.56 1.49
N THR A 134 8.49 -7.63 1.33
CA THR A 134 8.19 -6.22 1.06
C THR A 134 9.01 -5.67 -0.09
N LYS A 135 8.41 -4.75 -0.85
CA LYS A 135 9.10 -3.86 -1.78
C LYS A 135 8.79 -2.41 -1.46
N TRP A 136 9.64 -1.50 -1.90
CA TRP A 136 9.62 -0.11 -1.50
C TRP A 136 9.85 0.81 -2.69
N ALA A 137 9.20 1.98 -2.66
CA ALA A 137 9.45 3.04 -3.62
C ALA A 137 9.44 4.39 -2.91
N VAL A 138 10.26 5.34 -3.38
CA VAL A 138 10.18 6.74 -2.95
C VAL A 138 9.08 7.42 -3.74
N GLY A 139 8.06 7.92 -3.07
CA GLY A 139 6.88 8.54 -3.66
C GLY A 139 5.66 8.48 -2.74
N THR A 140 4.49 8.71 -3.32
CA THR A 140 3.20 8.69 -2.62
C THR A 140 2.25 7.65 -3.22
N LEU A 141 1.18 7.30 -2.50
CA LEU A 141 0.16 6.36 -2.99
C LEU A 141 -0.56 6.85 -4.26
N ASP A 142 -0.58 8.17 -4.52
CA ASP A 142 -1.18 8.72 -5.75
C ASP A 142 -0.30 8.53 -6.99
N GLN A 143 0.97 8.18 -6.78
CA GLN A 143 1.95 7.94 -7.83
C GLN A 143 2.19 6.45 -8.12
N ILE A 144 1.45 5.57 -7.46
CA ILE A 144 1.72 4.12 -7.38
C ILE A 144 1.94 3.46 -8.75
N ASP A 145 1.20 3.90 -9.79
CA ASP A 145 1.27 3.35 -11.14
C ASP A 145 2.56 3.74 -11.89
N SER A 146 3.24 4.78 -11.42
CA SER A 146 4.49 5.28 -12.00
C SER A 146 5.72 4.92 -11.16
N LEU A 147 5.54 4.32 -9.97
CA LEU A 147 6.64 3.98 -9.07
C LEU A 147 7.32 2.67 -9.46
N THR A 148 8.64 2.65 -9.34
CA THR A 148 9.44 1.41 -9.42
C THR A 148 9.65 0.86 -8.02
N PHE A 149 9.17 -0.36 -7.76
CA PHE A 149 9.26 -1.01 -6.45
C PHE A 149 10.48 -1.93 -6.38
N GLU A 150 11.38 -1.64 -5.46
CA GLU A 150 12.66 -2.30 -5.25
C GLU A 150 12.79 -2.83 -3.82
N LYS A 151 13.88 -3.53 -3.50
CA LYS A 151 14.22 -3.86 -2.12
C LYS A 151 14.50 -2.58 -1.32
N PHE A 152 14.27 -2.61 -0.02
CA PHE A 152 14.31 -1.40 0.84
C PHE A 152 15.57 -0.55 0.60
N ARG A 153 16.75 -1.17 0.61
CA ARG A 153 18.00 -0.44 0.46
C ARG A 153 18.24 0.09 -0.96
N GLU A 154 17.74 -0.59 -1.97
CA GLU A 154 17.80 -0.14 -3.37
C GLU A 154 16.92 1.12 -3.54
N ALA A 155 15.70 1.08 -3.01
CA ALA A 155 14.77 2.19 -3.09
C ALA A 155 15.25 3.43 -2.29
N VAL A 156 15.80 3.26 -1.08
CA VAL A 156 16.10 4.40 -0.20
C VAL A 156 17.58 4.82 -0.21
N GLY A 157 18.48 3.98 -0.71
CA GLY A 157 19.92 4.15 -0.60
C GLY A 157 20.44 3.76 0.79
N LYS A 158 21.07 4.69 1.49
CA LYS A 158 21.49 4.44 2.87
C LYS A 158 20.28 4.47 3.80
N PRO A 159 20.00 3.42 4.60
CA PRO A 159 18.84 3.38 5.49
C PRO A 159 18.72 4.56 6.47
N GLN A 160 19.84 5.16 6.87
CA GLN A 160 19.85 6.34 7.74
C GLN A 160 19.31 7.61 7.08
N ASP A 161 19.34 7.66 5.75
CA ASP A 161 18.88 8.82 4.96
C ASP A 161 17.39 8.72 4.62
N VAL A 162 16.67 7.75 5.22
CA VAL A 162 15.25 7.49 4.97
C VAL A 162 14.33 8.49 5.69
N VAL A 163 14.82 9.11 6.77
CA VAL A 163 14.03 10.04 7.59
C VAL A 163 13.52 11.21 6.75
N GLY A 164 12.21 11.45 6.82
CA GLY A 164 11.53 12.51 6.11
C GLY A 164 11.12 12.17 4.67
N LYS A 165 11.64 11.08 4.05
CA LYS A 165 11.20 10.65 2.72
C LYS A 165 9.77 10.11 2.78
N ASN A 166 8.96 10.44 1.80
CA ASN A 166 7.69 9.76 1.56
C ASN A 166 7.98 8.46 0.81
N LEU A 167 7.47 7.35 1.33
CA LEU A 167 7.67 6.03 0.78
C LEU A 167 6.31 5.34 0.57
N VAL A 168 6.27 4.46 -0.40
CA VAL A 168 5.23 3.44 -0.53
C VAL A 168 5.88 2.09 -0.25
N MET A 169 5.29 1.32 0.67
CA MET A 169 5.64 -0.07 0.94
C MET A 169 4.60 -0.97 0.30
N TYR A 170 5.03 -1.94 -0.48
CA TYR A 170 4.23 -3.01 -1.04
C TYR A 170 4.46 -4.29 -0.25
N LEU A 171 3.39 -4.90 0.25
CA LEU A 171 3.38 -6.19 0.94
C LEU A 171 3.11 -7.28 -0.08
N GLU A 172 4.15 -8.04 -0.46
CA GLU A 172 4.10 -8.95 -1.62
C GLU A 172 3.08 -10.09 -1.46
N ASP A 173 2.96 -10.69 -0.25
CA ASP A 173 2.03 -11.80 -0.02
C ASP A 173 0.57 -11.36 0.23
N ASP A 174 0.38 -10.11 0.61
CA ASP A 174 -0.94 -9.57 0.95
C ASP A 174 -1.53 -8.76 -0.23
N ASP A 175 -0.72 -8.49 -1.25
CA ASP A 175 -1.02 -7.57 -2.38
C ASP A 175 -1.53 -6.21 -1.90
N VAL A 176 -0.81 -5.60 -0.95
CA VAL A 176 -1.21 -4.36 -0.29
C VAL A 176 -0.13 -3.29 -0.39
N TYR A 177 -0.55 -2.09 -0.74
CA TYR A 177 0.26 -0.87 -0.75
C TYR A 177 -0.13 0.05 0.40
N LEU A 178 0.85 0.59 1.11
CA LEU A 178 0.63 1.57 2.18
C LEU A 178 1.72 2.65 2.17
N SER A 179 1.36 3.87 2.62
CA SER A 179 2.36 4.93 2.78
C SER A 179 3.18 4.73 4.05
N VAL A 180 4.47 5.05 3.97
CA VAL A 180 5.39 5.02 5.13
C VAL A 180 6.24 6.29 5.10
N LYS A 181 6.43 6.93 6.27
CA LYS A 181 7.34 8.05 6.43
C LYS A 181 8.13 7.87 7.71
N PHE A 182 9.43 7.61 7.59
CA PHE A 182 10.29 7.51 8.77
C PHE A 182 10.44 8.87 9.43
N THR A 183 10.27 8.91 10.75
CA THR A 183 10.38 10.09 11.60
C THR A 183 11.67 10.08 12.42
N SER A 184 12.22 8.90 12.69
CA SER A 184 13.53 8.75 13.33
C SER A 184 14.26 7.48 12.90
N TRP A 185 15.60 7.54 13.01
CA TRP A 185 16.50 6.42 12.76
C TRP A 185 17.75 6.57 13.60
N SER A 186 17.94 5.70 14.60
CA SER A 186 19.12 5.75 15.46
C SER A 186 20.39 5.29 14.72
N GLN A 187 21.49 5.96 15.02
CA GLN A 187 22.82 5.64 14.48
C GLN A 187 23.47 4.45 15.22
N GLY A 188 24.45 3.85 14.58
CA GLY A 188 25.26 2.77 15.17
C GLY A 188 24.47 1.50 15.45
N LYS A 189 24.87 0.80 16.51
CA LYS A 189 24.31 -0.49 16.95
C LYS A 189 23.19 -0.31 17.98
N ASN A 190 22.29 0.61 17.79
CA ASN A 190 21.23 0.92 18.75
C ASN A 190 19.86 0.32 18.36
N GLY A 191 19.55 0.21 17.05
CA GLY A 191 18.34 -0.43 16.54
C GLY A 191 17.03 0.33 16.73
N GLY A 192 17.08 1.57 17.25
CA GLY A 192 15.88 2.40 17.38
C GLY A 192 15.44 3.00 16.04
N PHE A 193 14.14 3.13 15.81
CA PHE A 193 13.54 3.82 14.69
C PHE A 193 12.07 4.12 14.96
N ALA A 194 11.53 5.08 14.21
CA ALA A 194 10.10 5.34 14.20
C ALA A 194 9.65 5.74 12.80
N TYR A 195 8.39 5.44 12.49
CA TYR A 195 7.71 5.90 11.29
C TYR A 195 6.21 6.07 11.51
N GLU A 196 5.60 6.83 10.63
CA GLU A 196 4.15 6.83 10.42
C GLU A 196 3.82 5.99 9.19
N ARG A 197 2.73 5.26 9.24
CA ARG A 197 2.17 4.55 8.07
C ARG A 197 0.66 4.65 8.03
N THR A 198 0.07 4.47 6.85
CA THR A 198 -1.39 4.34 6.73
C THR A 198 -1.86 2.96 7.20
N SER A 199 -3.08 2.91 7.74
CA SER A 199 -3.77 1.68 8.10
C SER A 199 -4.70 1.24 6.96
N LYS A 200 -5.26 0.04 7.11
CA LYS A 200 -6.45 -0.38 6.36
C LYS A 200 -7.59 0.62 6.64
N PRO A 201 -8.39 1.01 5.63
CA PRO A 201 -9.58 1.86 5.80
C PRO A 201 -10.61 1.25 6.74
#